data_c9641abfce23de3584020e871f809ffc
#
_entry.id   c9641abfce23de3584020e871f809ffc
#
_cell.length_a   1.000
_cell.length_b   1.000
_cell.length_c   1.000
_cell.angle_alpha   90.00
_cell.angle_beta   90.00
_cell.angle_gamma   90.00
#
_symmetry.space_group_name_H-M   'P 1'
#
loop_
_entity.id
_entity.type
_entity.pdbx_description
1 polymer ?
#
loop_
_entity_poly.entity_id
_entity_poly.type
_entity_poly.pdbx_seq_one_letter_code
_entity_poly.pdbx_strand_id
1 'polypeptide(L)'
;MICAGGEPRVLLPTARPMMQSAMSSFLGGRRLAAFISPCVQIASRAGGPFSRMSSRVSLMSQSGKPSPLRQLISDVTGSNEFQIALRVSFGRPNAKTVAMAISPSGEALCYVKLGSDAMTNDLVAYESAIIEQFEGTDMPVVMPSRLFSGIWANDQNVLITGPLNLKPLKRDSSVAHSAAGALAMTASVTNSALADSAYWNRIIKFAEEYEDSEVLLSAAAEIERFWGTSTFDFGVSHGDWTRANLGMVNGRLAALDWERSTKLSPRGIDIAHFAICEKTAQPFTKSINIDRVLEKVRKYLKSADLLPDNAEALMLFALLEMVIRFKSAENVGLNLTDLKFGTALKEGVSKWAL
;
A
#
# COMPACT_ATOMS: atom_id res chain seq x y z
N MET A 1 -18.32 -10.44 12.29
CA MET A 1 -18.31 -9.75 11.00
C MET A 1 -18.54 -8.26 11.24
N ILE A 2 -17.76 -7.41 10.63
CA ILE A 2 -17.93 -5.95 10.64
C ILE A 2 -18.37 -5.52 9.25
N CYS A 3 -19.45 -4.75 9.15
CA CYS A 3 -20.02 -4.29 7.89
C CYS A 3 -19.88 -2.76 7.75
N ALA A 4 -19.76 -2.27 6.53
CA ALA A 4 -19.87 -0.87 6.17
C ALA A 4 -20.74 -0.75 4.91
N GLY A 5 -21.75 0.13 4.93
CA GLY A 5 -22.71 0.22 3.82
C GLY A 5 -23.55 -1.04 3.59
N GLY A 6 -23.76 -1.87 4.63
CA GLY A 6 -24.50 -3.14 4.53
C GLY A 6 -23.65 -4.34 4.09
N GLU A 7 -22.44 -4.12 3.59
CA GLU A 7 -21.57 -5.20 3.11
C GLU A 7 -20.51 -5.62 4.14
N PRO A 8 -20.16 -6.93 4.20
CA PRO A 8 -19.16 -7.42 5.13
C PRO A 8 -17.77 -6.89 4.75
N ARG A 9 -17.10 -6.23 5.67
CA ARG A 9 -15.74 -5.71 5.47
C ARG A 9 -14.67 -6.55 6.15
N VAL A 10 -14.98 -7.07 7.34
CA VAL A 10 -14.04 -7.88 8.11
C VAL A 10 -14.79 -9.03 8.78
N LEU A 11 -14.30 -10.25 8.56
CA LEU A 11 -14.68 -11.43 9.32
C LEU A 11 -13.62 -11.65 10.40
N LEU A 12 -14.06 -11.71 11.65
CA LEU A 12 -13.17 -11.85 12.80
C LEU A 12 -13.40 -13.17 13.50
N PRO A 13 -12.35 -13.80 14.06
CA PRO A 13 -12.47 -14.91 14.98
C PRO A 13 -13.34 -14.55 16.19
N THR A 14 -13.97 -15.56 16.80
CA THR A 14 -14.80 -15.36 17.99
C THR A 14 -14.00 -15.38 19.29
N ALA A 15 -12.87 -16.09 19.34
CA ALA A 15 -12.00 -16.14 20.49
C ALA A 15 -11.32 -14.79 20.72
N ARG A 16 -11.34 -14.30 21.98
CA ARG A 16 -10.88 -12.93 22.31
C ARG A 16 -9.43 -12.64 21.90
N PRO A 17 -8.42 -13.48 22.17
CA PRO A 17 -7.04 -13.21 21.77
C PRO A 17 -6.91 -13.08 20.25
N MET A 18 -7.52 -13.99 19.51
CA MET A 18 -7.48 -14.00 18.04
C MET A 18 -8.22 -12.80 17.45
N MET A 19 -9.38 -12.43 18.01
CA MET A 19 -10.14 -11.26 17.58
C MET A 19 -9.33 -9.98 17.80
N GLN A 20 -8.66 -9.81 18.94
CA GLN A 20 -7.83 -8.65 19.22
C GLN A 20 -6.65 -8.55 18.26
N SER A 21 -6.02 -9.68 17.93
CA SER A 21 -4.94 -9.74 16.96
C SER A 21 -5.40 -9.31 15.56
N ALA A 22 -6.51 -9.88 15.07
CA ALA A 22 -7.09 -9.52 13.77
C ALA A 22 -7.50 -8.04 13.70
N MET A 23 -8.15 -7.52 14.74
CA MET A 23 -8.55 -6.11 14.81
C MET A 23 -7.34 -5.18 14.83
N SER A 24 -6.27 -5.55 15.55
CA SER A 24 -5.02 -4.81 15.57
C SER A 24 -4.39 -4.69 14.18
N SER A 25 -4.44 -5.77 13.41
CA SER A 25 -3.85 -5.84 12.06
C SER A 25 -4.71 -5.14 11.01
N PHE A 26 -6.04 -5.32 11.06
CA PHE A 26 -6.93 -4.87 9.99
C PHE A 26 -7.58 -3.50 10.23
N LEU A 27 -7.70 -3.05 11.48
CA LEU A 27 -8.44 -1.85 11.85
C LEU A 27 -7.60 -0.75 12.50
N GLY A 28 -6.29 -0.92 12.56
CA GLY A 28 -5.40 0.17 12.95
C GLY A 28 -5.00 0.24 14.42
N GLY A 29 -4.24 -0.73 14.88
CA GLY A 29 -3.42 -0.65 16.08
C GLY A 29 -4.00 -1.27 17.35
N ARG A 30 -3.12 -1.83 18.18
CA ARG A 30 -3.46 -2.62 19.38
C ARG A 30 -4.31 -1.88 20.41
N ARG A 31 -4.14 -0.56 20.58
CA ARG A 31 -4.92 0.23 21.54
C ARG A 31 -6.40 0.34 21.13
N LEU A 32 -6.65 0.62 19.84
CA LEU A 32 -7.99 0.69 19.30
C LEU A 32 -8.66 -0.69 19.31
N ALA A 33 -7.94 -1.73 18.94
CA ALA A 33 -8.40 -3.11 18.98
C ALA A 33 -8.76 -3.56 20.41
N ALA A 34 -7.95 -3.21 21.40
CA ALA A 34 -8.21 -3.54 22.80
C ALA A 34 -9.47 -2.83 23.35
N PHE A 35 -9.73 -1.60 22.89
CA PHE A 35 -10.91 -0.84 23.30
C PHE A 35 -12.19 -1.31 22.59
N ILE A 36 -12.14 -1.53 21.28
CA ILE A 36 -13.31 -1.89 20.46
C ILE A 36 -13.69 -3.38 20.63
N SER A 37 -12.73 -4.26 20.87
CA SER A 37 -12.99 -5.71 20.96
C SER A 37 -14.07 -6.09 21.99
N PRO A 38 -14.08 -5.56 23.24
CA PRO A 38 -15.16 -5.82 24.19
C PRO A 38 -16.51 -5.33 23.69
N CYS A 39 -16.55 -4.13 23.07
CA CYS A 39 -17.77 -3.55 22.52
C CYS A 39 -18.36 -4.41 21.41
N VAL A 40 -17.53 -4.91 20.49
CA VAL A 40 -17.96 -5.82 19.42
C VAL A 40 -18.46 -7.16 19.97
N GLN A 41 -17.81 -7.69 21.03
CA GLN A 41 -18.28 -8.93 21.67
C GLN A 41 -19.64 -8.75 22.35
N ILE A 42 -19.83 -7.66 23.09
CA ILE A 42 -21.09 -7.34 23.73
C ILE A 42 -22.17 -7.11 22.67
N ALA A 43 -21.90 -6.33 21.65
CA ALA A 43 -22.83 -6.05 20.56
C ALA A 43 -23.26 -7.33 19.81
N SER A 44 -22.35 -8.29 19.63
CA SER A 44 -22.66 -9.57 18.97
C SER A 44 -23.52 -10.51 19.84
N ARG A 45 -23.58 -10.29 21.16
CA ARG A 45 -24.37 -11.10 22.11
C ARG A 45 -25.71 -10.46 22.46
N ALA A 46 -25.77 -9.15 22.56
CA ALA A 46 -26.89 -8.44 23.17
C ALA A 46 -28.08 -8.17 22.21
N GLY A 47 -27.86 -8.26 20.88
CA GLY A 47 -28.85 -7.78 19.91
C GLY A 47 -29.11 -6.27 20.12
N GLY A 48 -29.64 -5.59 19.16
CA GLY A 48 -29.93 -4.16 19.29
C GLY A 48 -29.33 -3.33 18.16
N PRO A 49 -29.27 -1.98 18.25
CA PRO A 49 -28.82 -1.13 17.14
C PRO A 49 -27.40 -1.46 16.65
N PHE A 50 -26.56 -2.05 17.47
CA PHE A 50 -25.22 -2.53 17.10
C PHE A 50 -25.24 -3.86 16.37
N SER A 51 -26.34 -4.63 16.35
CA SER A 51 -26.47 -5.88 15.61
C SER A 51 -26.33 -5.67 14.09
N ARG A 52 -26.67 -4.46 13.61
CA ARG A 52 -26.45 -4.07 12.20
C ARG A 52 -24.97 -3.88 11.84
N MET A 53 -24.11 -3.62 12.84
CA MET A 53 -22.67 -3.44 12.64
C MET A 53 -21.86 -4.72 12.83
N SER A 54 -22.43 -5.73 13.53
CA SER A 54 -21.75 -7.01 13.75
C SER A 54 -22.75 -8.16 13.75
N SER A 55 -22.53 -9.14 12.91
CA SER A 55 -23.32 -10.38 12.85
C SER A 55 -22.40 -11.58 13.05
N ARG A 56 -22.90 -12.64 13.69
CA ARG A 56 -22.22 -13.93 13.70
C ARG A 56 -22.48 -14.64 12.38
N VAL A 57 -21.41 -15.08 11.75
CA VAL A 57 -21.46 -15.90 10.54
C VAL A 57 -20.75 -17.21 10.84
N SER A 58 -21.42 -18.32 10.61
CA SER A 58 -20.79 -19.63 10.61
C SER A 58 -20.48 -20.00 9.17
N LEU A 59 -19.19 -20.09 8.85
CA LEU A 59 -18.76 -20.63 7.57
C LEU A 59 -18.66 -22.15 7.72
N MET A 60 -19.55 -22.86 7.09
CA MET A 60 -19.55 -24.33 7.05
C MET A 60 -19.04 -24.79 5.70
N SER A 61 -18.16 -25.78 5.69
CA SER A 61 -17.81 -26.53 4.49
C SER A 61 -18.97 -27.44 4.12
N GLN A 62 -19.40 -27.44 2.86
CA GLN A 62 -20.48 -28.31 2.36
C GLN A 62 -20.16 -29.80 2.48
N SER A 63 -18.93 -30.21 2.64
CA SER A 63 -18.45 -31.59 2.61
C SER A 63 -17.87 -32.12 3.92
N GLY A 64 -17.94 -31.35 5.01
CA GLY A 64 -17.25 -31.70 6.26
C GLY A 64 -15.71 -31.66 6.17
N LYS A 65 -15.16 -31.38 4.99
CA LYS A 65 -13.72 -31.21 4.78
C LYS A 65 -13.28 -29.79 5.15
N PRO A 66 -12.02 -29.57 5.54
CA PRO A 66 -11.48 -28.22 5.73
C PRO A 66 -11.65 -27.40 4.45
N SER A 67 -11.87 -26.09 4.60
CA SER A 67 -11.88 -25.22 3.41
C SER A 67 -10.53 -25.27 2.68
N PRO A 68 -10.50 -25.13 1.34
CA PRO A 68 -9.25 -25.16 0.59
C PRO A 68 -8.22 -24.14 1.10
N LEU A 69 -8.66 -22.95 1.52
CA LEU A 69 -7.78 -21.94 2.10
C LEU A 69 -7.17 -22.40 3.44
N ARG A 70 -7.98 -23.09 4.27
CA ARG A 70 -7.48 -23.65 5.53
C ARG A 70 -6.43 -24.73 5.28
N GLN A 71 -6.68 -25.60 4.31
CA GLN A 71 -5.74 -26.65 3.93
C GLN A 71 -4.42 -26.03 3.44
N LEU A 72 -4.47 -25.09 2.51
CA LEU A 72 -3.28 -24.40 2.00
C LEU A 72 -2.46 -23.75 3.13
N ILE A 73 -3.13 -23.04 4.04
CA ILE A 73 -2.44 -22.41 5.17
C ILE A 73 -1.80 -23.48 6.07
N SER A 74 -2.50 -24.58 6.34
CA SER A 74 -1.96 -25.69 7.14
C SER A 74 -0.73 -26.30 6.52
N ASP A 75 -0.75 -26.54 5.21
CA ASP A 75 0.35 -27.14 4.46
C ASP A 75 1.60 -26.22 4.48
N VAL A 76 1.38 -24.91 4.33
CA VAL A 76 2.48 -23.92 4.31
C VAL A 76 3.05 -23.64 5.70
N THR A 77 2.20 -23.57 6.73
CA THR A 77 2.64 -23.20 8.09
C THR A 77 2.99 -24.38 8.98
N GLY A 78 2.59 -25.59 8.58
CA GLY A 78 2.72 -26.81 9.39
C GLY A 78 1.78 -26.83 10.61
N SER A 79 0.83 -25.88 10.70
CA SER A 79 -0.09 -25.75 11.84
C SER A 79 -1.51 -26.11 11.43
N ASN A 80 -2.19 -26.88 12.27
CA ASN A 80 -3.60 -27.22 12.12
C ASN A 80 -4.50 -26.44 13.09
N GLU A 81 -3.91 -25.78 14.09
CA GLU A 81 -4.63 -25.07 15.14
C GLU A 81 -4.55 -23.56 14.92
N PHE A 82 -5.46 -23.02 14.12
CA PHE A 82 -5.59 -21.57 13.88
C PHE A 82 -7.03 -21.21 13.49
N GLN A 83 -7.32 -19.94 13.60
CA GLN A 83 -8.51 -19.34 12.99
C GLN A 83 -8.11 -18.33 11.93
N ILE A 84 -9.00 -18.13 10.95
CA ILE A 84 -8.77 -17.20 9.84
C ILE A 84 -9.62 -15.96 10.07
N ALA A 85 -8.98 -14.80 10.06
CA ALA A 85 -9.64 -13.52 9.88
C ALA A 85 -9.55 -13.13 8.40
N LEU A 86 -10.62 -12.53 7.86
CA LEU A 86 -10.66 -12.06 6.47
C LEU A 86 -10.98 -10.57 6.43
N ARG A 87 -10.22 -9.83 5.66
CA ARG A 87 -10.55 -8.47 5.25
C ARG A 87 -10.91 -8.49 3.77
N VAL A 88 -12.15 -8.17 3.47
CA VAL A 88 -12.64 -8.02 2.10
C VAL A 88 -12.81 -6.54 1.83
N SER A 89 -12.20 -6.05 0.78
CA SER A 89 -12.32 -4.66 0.36
C SER A 89 -13.29 -4.60 -0.82
N PHE A 90 -14.38 -3.86 -0.68
CA PHE A 90 -15.36 -3.63 -1.73
C PHE A 90 -15.24 -2.20 -2.27
N GLY A 91 -15.61 -2.01 -3.53
CA GLY A 91 -15.71 -0.69 -4.14
C GLY A 91 -14.37 0.00 -4.42
N ARG A 92 -13.29 -0.78 -4.51
CA ARG A 92 -12.00 -0.34 -5.02
C ARG A 92 -11.50 -1.35 -6.03
N PRO A 93 -11.17 -0.97 -7.26
CA PRO A 93 -10.81 -1.91 -8.32
C PRO A 93 -9.58 -2.77 -8.01
N ASN A 94 -8.64 -2.27 -7.21
CA ASN A 94 -7.44 -2.99 -6.78
C ASN A 94 -7.58 -3.62 -5.38
N ALA A 95 -8.81 -3.85 -4.95
CA ALA A 95 -9.11 -4.35 -3.62
C ALA A 95 -8.93 -5.87 -3.54
N LYS A 96 -7.87 -6.32 -2.93
CA LYS A 96 -7.60 -7.74 -2.67
C LYS A 96 -8.24 -8.22 -1.38
N THR A 97 -8.62 -9.49 -1.37
CA THR A 97 -8.95 -10.16 -0.13
C THR A 97 -7.67 -10.50 0.63
N VAL A 98 -7.61 -10.09 1.87
CA VAL A 98 -6.48 -10.41 2.77
C VAL A 98 -6.97 -11.29 3.89
N ALA A 99 -6.37 -12.47 4.02
CA ALA A 99 -6.58 -13.36 5.16
C ALA A 99 -5.41 -13.28 6.14
N MET A 100 -5.67 -13.56 7.41
CA MET A 100 -4.68 -13.69 8.47
C MET A 100 -4.97 -14.97 9.23
N ALA A 101 -4.03 -15.89 9.27
CA ALA A 101 -4.10 -17.05 10.14
C ALA A 101 -3.57 -16.70 11.54
N ILE A 102 -4.29 -17.09 12.58
CA ILE A 102 -4.03 -16.67 13.95
C ILE A 102 -4.08 -17.90 14.85
N SER A 103 -3.00 -18.13 15.59
CA SER A 103 -2.90 -19.22 16.58
C SER A 103 -3.88 -19.03 17.76
N PRO A 104 -4.15 -20.06 18.55
CA PRO A 104 -4.95 -19.95 19.77
C PRO A 104 -4.42 -18.91 20.77
N SER A 105 -3.11 -18.68 20.81
CA SER A 105 -2.48 -17.64 21.63
C SER A 105 -2.73 -16.20 21.12
N GLY A 106 -3.26 -16.06 19.90
CA GLY A 106 -3.47 -14.76 19.26
C GLY A 106 -2.28 -14.26 18.43
N GLU A 107 -1.29 -15.11 18.17
CA GLU A 107 -0.15 -14.76 17.31
C GLU A 107 -0.51 -14.95 15.84
N ALA A 108 -0.08 -14.03 14.98
CA ALA A 108 -0.18 -14.21 13.55
C ALA A 108 0.77 -15.33 13.09
N LEU A 109 0.25 -16.28 12.33
CA LEU A 109 1.03 -17.33 11.69
C LEU A 109 1.47 -16.92 10.29
N CYS A 110 0.56 -16.34 9.52
CA CYS A 110 0.83 -15.84 8.18
C CYS A 110 -0.23 -14.83 7.75
N TYR A 111 0.08 -14.10 6.69
CA TYR A 111 -0.88 -13.30 5.91
C TYR A 111 -1.01 -13.89 4.51
N VAL A 112 -2.23 -13.91 3.99
CA VAL A 112 -2.55 -14.41 2.66
C VAL A 112 -3.19 -13.30 1.86
N LYS A 113 -2.62 -12.97 0.71
CA LYS A 113 -3.23 -12.08 -0.28
C LYS A 113 -3.78 -12.93 -1.42
N LEU A 114 -5.02 -12.68 -1.81
CA LEU A 114 -5.71 -13.38 -2.88
C LEU A 114 -6.09 -12.39 -3.97
N GLY A 115 -5.72 -12.68 -5.21
CA GLY A 115 -6.27 -12.01 -6.37
C GLY A 115 -7.71 -12.44 -6.59
N SER A 116 -8.56 -11.58 -7.12
CA SER A 116 -9.98 -11.85 -7.39
C SER A 116 -10.39 -11.57 -8.84
N ASP A 117 -9.55 -10.86 -9.56
CA ASP A 117 -9.71 -10.48 -10.97
C ASP A 117 -8.32 -10.36 -11.61
N ALA A 118 -8.26 -10.07 -12.91
CA ALA A 118 -7.00 -9.99 -13.65
C ALA A 118 -6.03 -8.97 -13.00
N MET A 119 -6.51 -7.76 -12.69
CA MET A 119 -5.67 -6.70 -12.11
C MET A 119 -5.10 -7.11 -10.75
N THR A 120 -5.92 -7.64 -9.86
CA THR A 120 -5.50 -8.04 -8.52
C THR A 120 -4.62 -9.30 -8.54
N ASN A 121 -4.84 -10.20 -9.50
CA ASN A 121 -3.95 -11.34 -9.77
C ASN A 121 -2.55 -10.85 -10.15
N ASP A 122 -2.46 -9.89 -11.07
CA ASP A 122 -1.17 -9.31 -11.49
C ASP A 122 -0.46 -8.62 -10.32
N LEU A 123 -1.18 -7.88 -9.50
CA LEU A 123 -0.59 -7.23 -8.31
C LEU A 123 -0.05 -8.24 -7.28
N VAL A 124 -0.77 -9.34 -7.03
CA VAL A 124 -0.32 -10.39 -6.12
C VAL A 124 0.91 -11.12 -6.66
N ALA A 125 0.89 -11.45 -7.95
CA ALA A 125 2.02 -12.09 -8.62
C ALA A 125 3.25 -11.17 -8.63
N TYR A 126 3.04 -9.89 -8.93
CA TYR A 126 4.11 -8.89 -8.96
C TYR A 126 4.74 -8.67 -7.58
N GLU A 127 3.93 -8.53 -6.53
CA GLU A 127 4.44 -8.42 -5.15
C GLU A 127 5.28 -9.64 -4.77
N SER A 128 4.81 -10.85 -5.14
CA SER A 128 5.57 -12.08 -4.90
C SER A 128 6.92 -12.07 -5.59
N ALA A 129 6.97 -11.65 -6.87
CA ALA A 129 8.21 -11.57 -7.64
C ALA A 129 9.19 -10.53 -7.06
N ILE A 130 8.69 -9.41 -6.57
CA ILE A 130 9.52 -8.39 -5.90
C ILE A 130 10.11 -8.92 -4.60
N ILE A 131 9.32 -9.58 -3.76
CA ILE A 131 9.81 -10.17 -2.51
C ILE A 131 10.88 -11.23 -2.80
N GLU A 132 10.64 -12.12 -3.77
CA GLU A 132 11.59 -13.15 -4.19
C GLU A 132 12.91 -12.55 -4.70
N GLN A 133 12.83 -11.50 -5.52
CA GLN A 133 14.00 -10.84 -6.07
C GLN A 133 14.90 -10.24 -5.01
N PHE A 134 14.34 -9.72 -3.93
CA PHE A 134 15.10 -9.10 -2.85
C PHE A 134 15.38 -10.05 -1.68
N GLU A 135 14.94 -11.31 -1.77
CA GLU A 135 15.23 -12.32 -0.76
C GLU A 135 16.74 -12.56 -0.66
N GLY A 136 17.27 -12.50 0.56
CA GLY A 136 18.72 -12.66 0.81
C GLY A 136 19.58 -11.44 0.44
N THR A 137 19.01 -10.35 -0.06
CA THR A 137 19.78 -9.13 -0.33
C THR A 137 19.81 -8.21 0.90
N ASP A 138 20.85 -7.36 0.99
CA ASP A 138 20.97 -6.38 2.08
C ASP A 138 20.07 -5.18 1.82
N MET A 139 18.80 -5.31 2.17
CA MET A 139 17.82 -4.26 2.02
C MET A 139 17.86 -3.27 3.20
N PRO A 140 17.70 -1.95 2.94
CA PRO A 140 17.62 -0.94 4.01
C PRO A 140 16.38 -1.08 4.89
N VAL A 141 15.47 -1.97 4.52
CA VAL A 141 14.23 -2.27 5.23
C VAL A 141 14.02 -3.76 5.38
N VAL A 142 13.32 -4.16 6.43
CA VAL A 142 12.85 -5.53 6.60
C VAL A 142 11.63 -5.74 5.72
N MET A 143 11.66 -6.74 4.88
CA MET A 143 10.53 -7.20 4.05
C MET A 143 9.85 -8.41 4.69
N PRO A 144 8.55 -8.67 4.42
CA PRO A 144 7.93 -9.93 4.78
C PRO A 144 8.63 -11.10 4.09
N SER A 145 8.85 -12.20 4.79
CA SER A 145 9.32 -13.43 4.14
C SER A 145 8.21 -14.03 3.28
N ARG A 146 8.54 -14.49 2.09
CA ARG A 146 7.64 -15.26 1.23
C ARG A 146 7.60 -16.70 1.71
N LEU A 147 6.45 -17.16 2.20
CA LEU A 147 6.25 -18.55 2.62
C LEU A 147 5.74 -19.41 1.45
N PHE A 148 4.88 -18.84 0.61
CA PHE A 148 4.33 -19.51 -0.55
C PHE A 148 3.82 -18.49 -1.57
N SER A 149 3.92 -18.80 -2.84
CA SER A 149 3.20 -18.12 -3.91
C SER A 149 2.84 -19.10 -5.03
N GLY A 150 1.73 -18.86 -5.72
CA GLY A 150 1.30 -19.72 -6.82
C GLY A 150 -0.13 -19.42 -7.25
N ILE A 151 -0.61 -20.28 -8.15
CA ILE A 151 -2.02 -20.27 -8.55
C ILE A 151 -2.79 -21.17 -7.58
N TRP A 152 -3.89 -20.65 -7.09
CA TRP A 152 -4.79 -21.34 -6.19
C TRP A 152 -6.17 -21.54 -6.86
N ALA A 153 -7.19 -21.92 -6.12
CA ALA A 153 -8.54 -22.22 -6.65
C ALA A 153 -9.04 -21.14 -7.64
N ASN A 154 -9.65 -21.57 -8.76
CA ASN A 154 -10.21 -20.71 -9.81
C ASN A 154 -9.20 -19.73 -10.45
N ASP A 155 -7.98 -20.18 -10.71
CA ASP A 155 -6.91 -19.41 -11.34
C ASP A 155 -6.53 -18.11 -10.60
N GLN A 156 -6.77 -18.07 -9.29
CA GLN A 156 -6.43 -16.95 -8.45
C GLN A 156 -4.95 -17.02 -8.02
N ASN A 157 -4.22 -15.94 -8.22
CA ASN A 157 -2.89 -15.81 -7.64
C ASN A 157 -3.00 -15.65 -6.12
N VAL A 158 -2.15 -16.38 -5.40
CA VAL A 158 -2.03 -16.34 -3.95
C VAL A 158 -0.60 -16.04 -3.56
N LEU A 159 -0.44 -15.17 -2.57
CA LEU A 159 0.83 -14.90 -1.89
C LEU A 159 0.62 -15.10 -0.39
N ILE A 160 1.43 -15.97 0.21
CA ILE A 160 1.47 -16.17 1.67
C ILE A 160 2.81 -15.65 2.19
N THR A 161 2.71 -14.72 3.13
CA THR A 161 3.88 -14.11 3.76
C THR A 161 3.93 -14.38 5.26
N GLY A 162 5.14 -14.45 5.80
CA GLY A 162 5.38 -14.51 7.23
C GLY A 162 4.94 -13.21 7.93
N PRO A 163 4.57 -13.29 9.21
CA PRO A 163 4.14 -12.12 9.96
C PRO A 163 5.32 -11.24 10.34
N LEU A 164 5.15 -9.94 10.24
CA LEU A 164 6.03 -8.96 10.84
C LEU A 164 5.34 -8.33 12.07
N ASN A 165 5.99 -8.43 13.23
CA ASN A 165 5.51 -7.82 14.47
C ASN A 165 5.83 -6.31 14.48
N LEU A 166 5.10 -5.56 13.65
CA LEU A 166 5.32 -4.14 13.45
C LEU A 166 4.95 -3.32 14.69
N LYS A 167 5.88 -2.46 15.12
CA LYS A 167 5.58 -1.33 16.00
C LYS A 167 5.31 -0.10 15.13
N PRO A 168 4.28 0.71 15.45
CA PRO A 168 3.98 1.90 14.66
C PRO A 168 5.18 2.85 14.55
N LEU A 169 5.32 3.46 13.40
CA LEU A 169 6.34 4.46 13.15
C LEU A 169 6.09 5.70 14.03
N LYS A 170 7.12 6.22 14.69
CA LYS A 170 7.03 7.48 15.45
C LYS A 170 6.78 8.65 14.50
N ARG A 171 6.15 9.75 15.02
CA ARG A 171 5.71 10.89 14.19
C ARG A 171 6.84 11.55 13.39
N ASP A 172 8.03 11.69 13.97
CA ASP A 172 9.21 12.30 13.35
C ASP A 172 10.30 11.24 13.11
N SER A 173 10.00 10.26 12.27
CA SER A 173 10.95 9.21 11.99
C SER A 173 11.79 9.55 10.76
N SER A 174 12.96 10.12 10.96
CA SER A 174 13.98 10.30 9.91
C SER A 174 14.43 8.96 9.29
N VAL A 175 14.30 7.87 10.06
CA VAL A 175 14.63 6.51 9.58
C VAL A 175 13.84 6.14 8.31
N ALA A 176 12.57 6.56 8.20
CA ALA A 176 11.78 6.30 6.99
C ALA A 176 12.30 7.07 5.78
N HIS A 177 12.81 8.29 5.99
CA HIS A 177 13.35 9.11 4.90
C HIS A 177 14.71 8.57 4.42
N SER A 178 15.61 8.28 5.36
CA SER A 178 16.91 7.68 5.03
C SER A 178 16.76 6.34 4.34
N ALA A 179 15.84 5.49 4.80
CA ALA A 179 15.58 4.20 4.17
C ALA A 179 15.01 4.34 2.75
N ALA A 180 14.12 5.31 2.49
CA ALA A 180 13.63 5.59 1.13
C ALA A 180 14.76 6.05 0.20
N GLY A 181 15.66 6.91 0.69
CA GLY A 181 16.84 7.34 -0.06
C GLY A 181 17.83 6.20 -0.35
N ALA A 182 18.02 5.30 0.63
CA ALA A 182 18.89 4.14 0.50
C ALA A 182 18.27 3.04 -0.40
N LEU A 183 16.93 2.89 -0.36
CA LEU A 183 16.22 1.89 -1.16
C LEU A 183 16.51 2.04 -2.65
N ALA A 184 16.56 3.26 -3.15
CA ALA A 184 16.88 3.53 -4.54
C ALA A 184 18.27 3.01 -4.97
N MET A 185 19.18 2.80 -4.02
CA MET A 185 20.55 2.34 -4.26
C MET A 185 20.75 0.84 -4.11
N THR A 186 19.69 0.07 -3.82
CA THR A 186 19.80 -1.39 -3.57
C THR A 186 19.91 -2.24 -4.82
N ALA A 187 19.68 -1.65 -5.99
CA ALA A 187 19.88 -2.29 -7.30
C ALA A 187 20.74 -1.37 -8.18
N SER A 188 20.94 -1.77 -9.43
CA SER A 188 21.63 -0.92 -10.41
C SER A 188 20.91 0.41 -10.55
N VAL A 189 21.64 1.50 -10.32
CA VAL A 189 21.17 2.88 -10.50
C VAL A 189 21.57 3.33 -11.89
N THR A 190 20.63 3.92 -12.61
CA THR A 190 20.90 4.61 -13.87
C THR A 190 20.79 6.10 -13.67
N ASN A 191 21.77 6.85 -14.18
CA ASN A 191 21.71 8.31 -14.22
C ASN A 191 21.40 8.73 -15.65
N SER A 192 20.31 9.46 -15.86
CA SER A 192 19.91 9.93 -17.19
C SER A 192 19.08 11.21 -17.10
N ALA A 193 18.94 11.92 -18.22
CA ALA A 193 17.96 12.98 -18.32
C ALA A 193 16.54 12.41 -18.15
N LEU A 194 15.63 13.22 -17.61
CA LEU A 194 14.24 12.77 -17.39
C LEU A 194 13.61 12.28 -18.68
N ALA A 195 13.69 13.08 -19.77
CA ALA A 195 13.06 12.75 -21.05
C ALA A 195 13.59 11.45 -21.67
N ASP A 196 14.85 11.08 -21.41
CA ASP A 196 15.47 9.87 -21.94
C ASP A 196 15.25 8.64 -21.03
N SER A 197 14.64 8.84 -19.86
CA SER A 197 14.52 7.78 -18.85
C SER A 197 13.40 6.78 -19.17
N ALA A 198 13.64 5.51 -18.85
CA ALA A 198 12.60 4.49 -18.90
C ALA A 198 11.43 4.79 -17.95
N TYR A 199 11.69 5.53 -16.87
CA TYR A 199 10.67 6.04 -15.96
C TYR A 199 9.68 6.93 -16.70
N TRP A 200 10.21 7.96 -17.40
CA TRP A 200 9.39 8.96 -18.06
C TRP A 200 8.58 8.34 -19.22
N ASN A 201 9.24 7.53 -20.04
CA ASN A 201 8.58 6.80 -21.11
C ASN A 201 7.39 5.95 -20.59
N ARG A 202 7.54 5.32 -19.42
CA ARG A 202 6.45 4.57 -18.78
C ARG A 202 5.31 5.49 -18.33
N ILE A 203 5.62 6.66 -17.77
CA ILE A 203 4.62 7.64 -17.32
C ILE A 203 3.81 8.16 -18.53
N ILE A 204 4.47 8.52 -19.61
CA ILE A 204 3.81 8.98 -20.85
C ILE A 204 2.89 7.89 -21.40
N LYS A 205 3.40 6.67 -21.53
CA LYS A 205 2.60 5.54 -22.00
C LYS A 205 1.33 5.33 -21.13
N PHE A 206 1.46 5.38 -19.82
CA PHE A 206 0.31 5.26 -18.93
C PHE A 206 -0.67 6.44 -19.08
N ALA A 207 -0.16 7.66 -19.32
CA ALA A 207 -1.02 8.82 -19.51
C ALA A 207 -1.82 8.73 -20.84
N GLU A 208 -1.25 8.12 -21.88
CA GLU A 208 -1.89 7.92 -23.20
C GLU A 208 -3.03 6.90 -23.16
N GLU A 209 -3.00 5.93 -22.24
CA GLU A 209 -3.97 4.84 -22.14
C GLU A 209 -5.35 5.28 -21.59
N TYR A 210 -5.53 6.56 -21.22
CA TYR A 210 -6.77 7.03 -20.59
C TYR A 210 -7.61 7.93 -21.52
N GLU A 211 -8.94 7.81 -21.45
CA GLU A 211 -9.89 8.61 -22.24
C GLU A 211 -9.71 10.14 -22.05
N ASP A 212 -9.31 10.61 -20.86
CA ASP A 212 -9.01 12.02 -20.55
C ASP A 212 -7.50 12.28 -20.57
N SER A 213 -6.76 11.66 -21.47
CA SER A 213 -5.29 11.76 -21.56
C SER A 213 -4.78 13.18 -21.72
N GLU A 214 -5.52 14.06 -22.39
CA GLU A 214 -5.06 15.43 -22.71
C GLU A 214 -4.56 16.21 -21.50
N VAL A 215 -5.27 16.14 -20.37
CA VAL A 215 -4.87 16.89 -19.17
C VAL A 215 -3.63 16.30 -18.50
N LEU A 216 -3.51 14.96 -18.50
CA LEU A 216 -2.32 14.29 -17.97
C LEU A 216 -1.12 14.52 -18.86
N LEU A 217 -1.30 14.42 -20.19
CA LEU A 217 -0.27 14.67 -21.18
C LEU A 217 0.17 16.14 -21.18
N SER A 218 -0.77 17.08 -21.02
CA SER A 218 -0.44 18.49 -20.87
C SER A 218 0.42 18.74 -19.61
N ALA A 219 0.05 18.15 -18.47
CA ALA A 219 0.86 18.27 -17.26
C ALA A 219 2.23 17.61 -17.43
N ALA A 220 2.29 16.45 -18.07
CA ALA A 220 3.55 15.76 -18.35
C ALA A 220 4.44 16.59 -19.31
N ALA A 221 3.86 17.17 -20.37
CA ALA A 221 4.60 18.02 -21.32
C ALA A 221 5.22 19.24 -20.63
N GLU A 222 4.49 19.90 -19.73
CA GLU A 222 5.05 21.02 -18.94
C GLU A 222 6.16 20.56 -18.00
N ILE A 223 6.02 19.44 -17.33
CA ILE A 223 7.06 18.84 -16.51
C ILE A 223 8.31 18.53 -17.36
N GLU A 224 8.13 17.91 -18.52
CA GLU A 224 9.22 17.59 -19.43
C GLU A 224 9.92 18.83 -19.97
N ARG A 225 9.17 19.87 -20.32
CA ARG A 225 9.71 21.15 -20.78
C ARG A 225 10.68 21.78 -19.75
N PHE A 226 10.38 21.64 -18.44
CA PHE A 226 11.19 22.20 -17.36
C PHE A 226 12.34 21.31 -16.92
N TRP A 227 12.08 20.00 -16.78
CA TRP A 227 13.05 19.05 -16.21
C TRP A 227 13.49 17.97 -17.18
N GLY A 228 13.03 18.00 -18.45
CA GLY A 228 13.36 16.97 -19.43
C GLY A 228 14.87 16.74 -19.61
N THR A 229 15.66 17.82 -19.60
CA THR A 229 17.13 17.76 -19.69
C THR A 229 17.82 17.60 -18.34
N SER A 230 17.09 17.73 -17.22
CA SER A 230 17.64 17.53 -15.88
C SER A 230 17.92 16.06 -15.65
N THR A 231 19.10 15.77 -15.08
CA THR A 231 19.51 14.40 -14.77
C THR A 231 19.04 13.97 -13.38
N PHE A 232 18.57 12.74 -13.29
CA PHE A 232 18.15 12.09 -12.06
C PHE A 232 18.80 10.70 -11.94
N ASP A 233 19.01 10.28 -10.70
CA ASP A 233 19.31 8.89 -10.41
C ASP A 233 18.01 8.10 -10.36
N PHE A 234 17.91 7.02 -11.13
CA PHE A 234 16.78 6.12 -11.16
C PHE A 234 17.14 4.78 -10.53
N GLY A 235 16.29 4.30 -9.65
CA GLY A 235 16.51 3.06 -8.92
C GLY A 235 15.23 2.48 -8.34
N VAL A 236 15.38 1.66 -7.31
CA VAL A 236 14.27 1.00 -6.64
C VAL A 236 13.43 1.99 -5.85
N SER A 237 12.12 1.94 -6.02
CA SER A 237 11.16 2.57 -5.13
C SER A 237 10.14 1.55 -4.62
N HIS A 238 9.58 1.81 -3.46
CA HIS A 238 8.46 1.04 -2.93
C HIS A 238 7.14 1.37 -3.64
N GLY A 239 6.99 2.62 -4.02
CA GLY A 239 5.86 3.12 -4.77
C GLY A 239 4.58 3.36 -3.96
N ASP A 240 4.46 2.87 -2.73
CA ASP A 240 3.38 3.19 -1.78
C ASP A 240 3.96 3.42 -0.37
N TRP A 241 4.94 4.32 -0.29
CA TRP A 241 5.68 4.64 0.94
C TRP A 241 4.83 5.48 1.88
N THR A 242 4.00 4.82 2.67
CA THR A 242 3.05 5.44 3.59
C THR A 242 3.24 4.92 5.01
N ARG A 243 2.77 5.69 6.00
CA ARG A 243 2.80 5.23 7.40
C ARG A 243 2.02 3.93 7.64
N ALA A 244 1.03 3.64 6.80
CA ALA A 244 0.25 2.41 6.90
C ALA A 244 1.07 1.17 6.54
N ASN A 245 2.01 1.33 5.60
CA ASN A 245 2.86 0.26 5.09
C ASN A 245 4.20 0.18 5.82
N LEU A 246 4.49 1.10 6.75
CA LEU A 246 5.78 1.20 7.45
C LEU A 246 5.64 0.94 8.95
N GLY A 247 6.64 0.29 9.50
CA GLY A 247 6.74 0.05 10.94
C GLY A 247 8.15 -0.33 11.37
N MET A 248 8.34 -0.56 12.65
CA MET A 248 9.62 -0.97 13.21
C MET A 248 9.57 -2.43 13.67
N VAL A 249 10.56 -3.22 13.28
CA VAL A 249 10.78 -4.60 13.74
C VAL A 249 12.21 -4.71 14.26
N ASN A 250 12.37 -5.07 15.53
CA ASN A 250 13.69 -5.26 16.15
C ASN A 250 14.66 -4.09 15.92
N GLY A 251 14.16 -2.85 15.97
CA GLY A 251 14.96 -1.64 15.76
C GLY A 251 15.24 -1.27 14.31
N ARG A 252 14.84 -2.08 13.34
CA ARG A 252 14.96 -1.79 11.90
C ARG A 252 13.62 -1.34 11.35
N LEU A 253 13.65 -0.48 10.33
CA LEU A 253 12.45 -0.15 9.55
C LEU A 253 12.00 -1.38 8.75
N ALA A 254 10.70 -1.59 8.70
CA ALA A 254 10.07 -2.63 7.87
C ALA A 254 9.03 -1.99 6.94
N ALA A 255 8.91 -2.54 5.74
CA ALA A 255 7.93 -2.10 4.75
C ALA A 255 7.10 -3.28 4.26
N LEU A 256 5.78 -3.06 4.17
CA LEU A 256 4.77 -4.01 3.70
C LEU A 256 4.19 -3.51 2.37
N ASP A 257 3.56 -4.41 1.62
CA ASP A 257 2.74 -4.08 0.44
C ASP A 257 3.57 -3.57 -0.74
N TRP A 258 4.45 -4.44 -1.27
CA TRP A 258 5.41 -4.16 -2.32
C TRP A 258 4.84 -4.21 -3.74
N GLU A 259 3.55 -4.32 -3.90
CA GLU A 259 2.86 -4.46 -5.18
C GLU A 259 3.03 -3.28 -6.15
N ARG A 260 3.54 -2.15 -5.66
CA ARG A 260 3.78 -0.93 -6.44
C ARG A 260 5.25 -0.61 -6.64
N SER A 261 6.13 -1.48 -6.16
CA SER A 261 7.57 -1.31 -6.29
C SER A 261 8.01 -1.25 -7.75
N THR A 262 9.06 -0.52 -8.03
CA THR A 262 9.70 -0.48 -9.35
C THR A 262 11.18 -0.18 -9.20
N LYS A 263 11.98 -0.60 -10.20
CA LYS A 263 13.43 -0.34 -10.26
C LYS A 263 13.79 0.92 -11.05
N LEU A 264 12.81 1.62 -11.56
CA LEU A 264 12.98 2.68 -12.55
C LEU A 264 12.47 4.04 -12.07
N SER A 265 12.33 4.24 -10.78
CA SER A 265 11.82 5.51 -10.25
C SER A 265 12.94 6.48 -9.87
N PRO A 266 12.70 7.80 -9.98
CA PRO A 266 13.64 8.80 -9.51
C PRO A 266 13.93 8.65 -8.01
N ARG A 267 15.20 8.70 -7.64
CA ARG A 267 15.63 8.66 -6.25
C ARG A 267 15.00 9.79 -5.45
N GLY A 268 14.31 9.45 -4.37
CA GLY A 268 13.57 10.41 -3.54
C GLY A 268 12.08 10.50 -3.80
N ILE A 269 11.55 9.82 -4.83
CA ILE A 269 10.10 9.85 -5.12
C ILE A 269 9.26 9.29 -3.96
N ASP A 270 9.72 8.24 -3.29
CA ASP A 270 9.05 7.68 -2.11
C ASP A 270 8.99 8.69 -0.96
N ILE A 271 9.98 9.58 -0.84
CA ILE A 271 9.98 10.68 0.14
C ILE A 271 8.89 11.69 -0.20
N ALA A 272 8.76 12.06 -1.48
CA ALA A 272 7.71 12.96 -1.94
C ALA A 272 6.32 12.34 -1.71
N HIS A 273 6.15 11.06 -2.08
CA HIS A 273 4.92 10.30 -1.84
C HIS A 273 4.56 10.26 -0.35
N PHE A 274 5.52 10.00 0.54
CA PHE A 274 5.31 10.00 1.98
C PHE A 274 4.84 11.37 2.50
N ALA A 275 5.47 12.45 2.06
CA ALA A 275 5.12 13.81 2.48
C ALA A 275 3.70 14.20 2.03
N ILE A 276 3.31 13.82 0.80
CA ILE A 276 1.96 14.01 0.26
C ILE A 276 0.95 13.22 1.12
N CYS A 277 1.20 11.92 1.34
CA CYS A 277 0.28 11.04 2.04
C CYS A 277 0.11 11.40 3.52
N GLU A 278 1.15 11.91 4.20
CA GLU A 278 1.02 12.37 5.59
C GLU A 278 0.00 13.49 5.76
N LYS A 279 -0.15 14.35 4.76
CA LYS A 279 -1.11 15.47 4.80
C LYS A 279 -2.49 15.08 4.28
N THR A 280 -2.55 14.08 3.43
CA THR A 280 -3.80 13.62 2.81
C THR A 280 -4.49 12.49 3.57
N ALA A 281 -3.81 11.89 4.56
CA ALA A 281 -4.38 10.84 5.41
C ALA A 281 -5.60 11.29 6.24
N GLN A 282 -5.91 12.60 6.26
CA GLN A 282 -7.19 13.09 6.77
C GLN A 282 -8.23 13.01 5.66
N PRO A 283 -9.26 12.16 5.78
CA PRO A 283 -10.24 11.91 4.70
C PRO A 283 -11.10 13.13 4.34
N PHE A 284 -11.02 14.21 5.13
CA PHE A 284 -11.86 15.40 5.00
C PHE A 284 -11.13 16.63 4.42
N THR A 285 -9.84 16.55 4.11
CA THR A 285 -9.16 17.67 3.44
C THR A 285 -9.55 17.72 1.97
N LYS A 286 -10.33 18.74 1.61
CA LYS A 286 -10.78 18.98 0.22
C LYS A 286 -9.63 19.41 -0.71
N SER A 287 -8.51 19.88 -0.17
CA SER A 287 -7.35 20.35 -0.95
C SER A 287 -6.03 19.99 -0.29
N ILE A 288 -4.98 19.87 -1.11
CA ILE A 288 -3.59 19.70 -0.68
C ILE A 288 -2.95 21.08 -0.75
N ASN A 289 -2.41 21.56 0.35
CA ASN A 289 -1.58 22.77 0.34
C ASN A 289 -0.18 22.40 -0.17
N ILE A 290 0.08 22.69 -1.44
CA ILE A 290 1.31 22.27 -2.14
C ILE A 290 2.56 22.87 -1.51
N ASP A 291 2.53 24.13 -1.04
CA ASP A 291 3.71 24.78 -0.43
C ASP A 291 4.13 24.08 0.86
N ARG A 292 3.16 23.76 1.72
CA ARG A 292 3.43 23.01 2.95
C ARG A 292 3.92 21.60 2.71
N VAL A 293 3.47 20.95 1.63
CA VAL A 293 3.98 19.64 1.25
C VAL A 293 5.39 19.76 0.71
N LEU A 294 5.65 20.75 -0.15
CA LEU A 294 6.96 21.01 -0.70
C LEU A 294 8.03 21.29 0.38
N GLU A 295 7.70 22.14 1.37
CA GLU A 295 8.58 22.35 2.52
C GLU A 295 8.94 21.05 3.24
N LYS A 296 7.96 20.14 3.39
CA LYS A 296 8.22 18.82 3.97
C LYS A 296 9.09 17.95 3.07
N VAL A 297 8.82 17.92 1.76
CA VAL A 297 9.65 17.17 0.81
C VAL A 297 11.11 17.64 0.92
N ARG A 298 11.36 18.96 0.88
CA ARG A 298 12.71 19.51 1.06
C ARG A 298 13.36 19.08 2.38
N LYS A 299 12.61 19.20 3.48
CA LYS A 299 13.09 18.79 4.81
C LYS A 299 13.41 17.28 4.84
N TYR A 300 12.59 16.45 4.24
CA TYR A 300 12.76 14.99 4.27
C TYR A 300 13.88 14.55 3.33
N LEU A 301 14.02 15.15 2.15
CA LEU A 301 15.17 14.92 1.27
C LEU A 301 16.48 15.24 2.01
N LYS A 302 16.57 16.41 2.66
CA LYS A 302 17.74 16.77 3.47
C LYS A 302 18.01 15.77 4.58
N SER A 303 16.98 15.22 5.24
CA SER A 303 17.17 14.19 6.28
C SER A 303 17.58 12.83 5.74
N ALA A 304 17.51 12.63 4.44
CA ALA A 304 17.95 11.44 3.71
C ALA A 304 19.26 11.66 2.95
N ASP A 305 19.97 12.76 3.22
CA ASP A 305 21.19 13.19 2.51
C ASP A 305 21.00 13.31 0.99
N LEU A 306 19.80 13.75 0.57
CA LEU A 306 19.46 14.03 -0.83
C LEU A 306 19.36 15.54 -1.07
N LEU A 307 19.65 15.95 -2.30
CA LEU A 307 19.58 17.35 -2.70
C LEU A 307 18.12 17.85 -2.68
N PRO A 308 17.83 18.93 -1.92
CA PRO A 308 16.49 19.49 -1.85
C PRO A 308 16.06 20.22 -3.14
N ASP A 309 17.00 20.52 -4.03
CA ASP A 309 16.75 21.26 -5.28
C ASP A 309 15.83 20.51 -6.27
N ASN A 310 15.74 19.19 -6.12
CA ASN A 310 14.82 18.37 -6.91
C ASN A 310 13.41 18.22 -6.28
N ALA A 311 13.12 18.94 -5.19
CA ALA A 311 11.90 18.72 -4.42
C ALA A 311 10.62 19.00 -5.22
N GLU A 312 10.60 20.06 -6.04
CA GLU A 312 9.49 20.42 -6.92
C GLU A 312 9.24 19.32 -7.95
N ALA A 313 10.29 18.91 -8.66
CA ALA A 313 10.21 17.85 -9.66
C ALA A 313 9.70 16.56 -9.05
N LEU A 314 10.30 16.08 -7.96
CA LEU A 314 9.92 14.85 -7.27
C LEU A 314 8.48 14.90 -6.75
N MET A 315 8.03 16.06 -6.26
CA MET A 315 6.65 16.24 -5.82
C MET A 315 5.67 16.15 -7.00
N LEU A 316 5.98 16.78 -8.14
CA LEU A 316 5.15 16.70 -9.34
C LEU A 316 5.12 15.28 -9.92
N PHE A 317 6.26 14.58 -9.94
CA PHE A 317 6.32 13.18 -10.37
C PHE A 317 5.44 12.30 -9.48
N ALA A 318 5.53 12.44 -8.16
CA ALA A 318 4.71 11.68 -7.23
C ALA A 318 3.21 11.99 -7.38
N LEU A 319 2.84 13.27 -7.56
CA LEU A 319 1.45 13.66 -7.81
C LEU A 319 0.94 13.07 -9.13
N LEU A 320 1.73 13.13 -10.21
CA LEU A 320 1.37 12.56 -11.50
C LEU A 320 1.17 11.04 -11.41
N GLU A 321 2.09 10.31 -10.77
CA GLU A 321 1.91 8.87 -10.52
C GLU A 321 0.64 8.57 -9.70
N MET A 322 0.35 9.36 -8.67
CA MET A 322 -0.85 9.16 -7.87
C MET A 322 -2.12 9.38 -8.68
N VAL A 323 -2.15 10.40 -9.55
CA VAL A 323 -3.29 10.66 -10.44
C VAL A 323 -3.48 9.50 -11.42
N ILE A 324 -2.41 9.06 -12.08
CA ILE A 324 -2.44 7.91 -13.00
C ILE A 324 -2.99 6.68 -12.29
N ARG A 325 -2.51 6.38 -11.06
CA ARG A 325 -2.98 5.22 -10.28
C ARG A 325 -4.47 5.29 -9.95
N PHE A 326 -4.95 6.46 -9.52
CA PHE A 326 -6.36 6.61 -9.19
C PHE A 326 -7.23 6.45 -10.42
N LYS A 327 -6.81 7.00 -11.56
CA LYS A 327 -7.53 6.82 -12.82
C LYS A 327 -7.53 5.35 -13.28
N SER A 328 -6.39 4.67 -13.25
CA SER A 328 -6.30 3.25 -13.64
C SER A 328 -7.14 2.33 -12.74
N ALA A 329 -7.30 2.70 -11.47
CA ALA A 329 -8.06 1.90 -10.53
C ALA A 329 -9.58 2.08 -10.69
N GLU A 330 -10.05 3.14 -11.31
CA GLU A 330 -11.47 3.48 -11.20
C GLU A 330 -12.27 3.19 -12.46
N ASN A 331 -11.70 3.03 -13.66
CA ASN A 331 -12.43 2.86 -14.93
C ASN A 331 -13.76 3.69 -14.99
N VAL A 332 -13.88 4.68 -14.08
CA VAL A 332 -15.04 5.51 -13.86
C VAL A 332 -14.62 6.90 -14.27
N GLY A 333 -15.37 7.55 -15.14
CA GLY A 333 -15.14 8.89 -15.69
C GLY A 333 -15.08 10.01 -14.63
N LEU A 334 -14.12 9.92 -13.71
CA LEU A 334 -13.79 10.97 -12.78
C LEU A 334 -12.93 12.02 -13.49
N ASN A 335 -13.40 13.27 -13.48
CA ASN A 335 -12.58 14.39 -13.91
C ASN A 335 -11.34 14.51 -13.03
N LEU A 336 -10.21 14.90 -13.62
CA LEU A 336 -8.95 15.14 -12.90
C LEU A 336 -9.11 16.12 -11.74
N THR A 337 -10.05 17.07 -11.88
CA THR A 337 -10.37 18.06 -10.84
C THR A 337 -11.14 17.50 -9.65
N ASP A 338 -11.77 16.33 -9.79
CA ASP A 338 -12.46 15.65 -8.70
C ASP A 338 -11.47 14.93 -7.79
N LEU A 339 -10.26 14.66 -8.29
CA LEU A 339 -9.16 14.14 -7.53
C LEU A 339 -8.36 15.29 -6.90
N LYS A 340 -8.28 15.33 -5.57
CA LYS A 340 -7.43 16.29 -4.84
C LYS A 340 -5.98 16.31 -5.32
N PHE A 341 -5.46 15.18 -5.82
CA PHE A 341 -4.13 15.06 -6.40
C PHE A 341 -4.04 15.72 -7.77
N GLY A 342 -5.09 15.64 -8.57
CA GLY A 342 -5.16 16.30 -9.88
C GLY A 342 -5.19 17.82 -9.74
N THR A 343 -5.94 18.35 -8.76
CA THR A 343 -5.94 19.78 -8.44
C THR A 343 -4.56 20.24 -7.98
N ALA A 344 -3.91 19.47 -7.08
CA ALA A 344 -2.57 19.79 -6.60
C ALA A 344 -1.51 19.70 -7.71
N LEU A 345 -1.64 18.74 -8.64
CA LEU A 345 -0.77 18.63 -9.81
C LEU A 345 -0.88 19.86 -10.70
N LYS A 346 -2.11 20.28 -11.06
CA LYS A 346 -2.33 21.50 -11.87
C LYS A 346 -1.76 22.75 -11.21
N GLU A 347 -2.02 22.94 -9.91
CA GLU A 347 -1.50 24.07 -9.14
C GLU A 347 0.04 24.05 -9.13
N GLY A 348 0.65 22.90 -8.89
CA GLY A 348 2.09 22.75 -8.87
C GLY A 348 2.74 23.00 -10.23
N VAL A 349 2.17 22.45 -11.31
CA VAL A 349 2.63 22.72 -12.68
C VAL A 349 2.56 24.21 -12.98
N SER A 350 1.43 24.87 -12.72
CA SER A 350 1.28 26.31 -12.96
C SER A 350 2.24 27.17 -12.14
N LYS A 351 2.71 26.67 -11.01
CA LYS A 351 3.56 27.45 -10.11
C LYS A 351 5.06 27.25 -10.36
N TRP A 352 5.47 26.05 -10.74
CA TRP A 352 6.88 25.66 -10.77
C TRP A 352 7.39 25.28 -12.16
N ALA A 353 6.47 25.01 -13.09
CA ALA A 353 6.79 24.67 -14.47
C ALA A 353 6.41 25.77 -15.49
N LEU A 354 6.08 26.98 -15.06
CA LEU A 354 5.90 28.19 -15.85
C LEU A 354 7.03 29.17 -15.56
#